data_5acfaa9f4add12ad5454f64ae2e09cb6
#
_entry.id   5acfaa9f4add12ad5454f64ae2e09cb6
#
_cell.length_a   1.000
_cell.length_b   1.000
_cell.length_c   1.000
_cell.angle_alpha   90.00
_cell.angle_beta   90.00
_cell.angle_gamma   90.00
#
_symmetry.space_group_name_H-M   'P 1'
#
loop_
_entity.id
_entity.type
_entity.pdbx_description
1 polymer ?
#
loop_
_entity_poly.entity_id
_entity_poly.type
_entity_poly.pdbx_seq_one_letter_code
_entity_poly.pdbx_strand_id
1 'polypeptide(L)'
;MLLLDTHVLIWLDEGNPQLGKIALQTIIESLSTGQLGVATISFWEVAMLVEKQRLTMQTELDVWRSDLLQTGLLEIPLQGTTAIRAGQLQLFHGDPADRIIVATAIENGATLMTADTKILSWKALHQKINARR
;
A
#
# COMPACT_ATOMS: atom_id res chain seq x y z
N MET A 1 -3.49 -6.22 10.95
CA MET A 1 -3.86 -5.92 9.56
C MET A 1 -2.60 -5.78 8.72
N LEU A 2 -2.67 -6.23 7.48
CA LEU A 2 -1.61 -6.05 6.49
C LEU A 2 -1.99 -4.89 5.57
N LEU A 3 -1.12 -3.89 5.46
CA LEU A 3 -1.31 -2.74 4.57
C LEU A 3 -0.36 -2.88 3.39
N LEU A 4 -0.89 -2.75 2.17
CA LEU A 4 -0.09 -2.84 0.95
C LEU A 4 0.38 -1.45 0.52
N ASP A 5 1.68 -1.33 0.22
CA ASP A 5 2.19 -0.16 -0.49
C ASP A 5 1.61 -0.15 -1.91
N THR A 6 1.57 1.01 -2.54
CA THR A 6 0.90 1.18 -3.84
C THR A 6 1.41 0.22 -4.91
N HIS A 7 2.73 0.09 -5.06
CA HIS A 7 3.29 -0.81 -6.09
C HIS A 7 3.00 -2.28 -5.78
N VAL A 8 2.84 -2.64 -4.50
CA VAL A 8 2.48 -4.02 -4.13
C VAL A 8 1.04 -4.32 -4.56
N LEU A 9 0.13 -3.36 -4.37
CA LEU A 9 -1.25 -3.48 -4.87
C LEU A 9 -1.26 -3.67 -6.39
N ILE A 10 -0.47 -2.87 -7.11
CA ILE A 10 -0.36 -2.97 -8.57
C ILE A 10 0.18 -4.34 -8.98
N TRP A 11 1.26 -4.80 -8.35
CA TRP A 11 1.83 -6.12 -8.65
C TRP A 11 0.84 -7.25 -8.41
N LEU A 12 0.08 -7.16 -7.32
CA LEU A 12 -0.95 -8.14 -7.02
C LEU A 12 -2.01 -8.18 -8.11
N ASP A 13 -2.50 -7.00 -8.50
CA ASP A 13 -3.54 -6.87 -9.52
C ASP A 13 -3.09 -7.37 -10.89
N GLU A 14 -1.82 -7.13 -11.24
CA GLU A 14 -1.25 -7.53 -12.53
C GLU A 14 -0.78 -9.00 -12.56
N GLY A 15 -0.71 -9.67 -11.41
CA GLY A 15 -0.04 -10.96 -11.33
C GLY A 15 1.45 -10.84 -11.61
N ASN A 16 2.08 -9.77 -11.19
CA ASN A 16 3.48 -9.46 -11.49
C ASN A 16 4.41 -10.41 -10.72
N PRO A 17 5.37 -11.08 -11.39
CA PRO A 17 6.28 -12.03 -10.73
C PRO A 17 7.29 -11.38 -9.77
N GLN A 18 7.39 -10.05 -9.73
CA GLN A 18 8.20 -9.37 -8.71
C GLN A 18 7.62 -9.56 -7.31
N LEU A 19 6.30 -9.79 -7.21
CA LEU A 19 5.68 -10.15 -5.94
C LEU A 19 6.11 -11.56 -5.55
N GLY A 20 6.78 -11.69 -4.41
CA GLY A 20 7.31 -12.96 -3.96
C GLY A 20 6.23 -13.94 -3.54
N LYS A 21 6.59 -15.23 -3.47
CA LYS A 21 5.64 -16.30 -3.12
C LYS A 21 5.16 -16.19 -1.68
N ILE A 22 6.05 -15.86 -0.76
CA ILE A 22 5.71 -15.68 0.66
C ILE A 22 4.80 -14.45 0.81
N ALA A 23 5.12 -13.37 0.11
CA ALA A 23 4.31 -12.15 0.13
C ALA A 23 2.90 -12.45 -0.39
N LEU A 24 2.78 -13.13 -1.52
CA LEU A 24 1.48 -13.48 -2.11
C LEU A 24 0.66 -14.34 -1.15
N GLN A 25 1.27 -15.34 -0.53
CA GLN A 25 0.58 -16.19 0.44
C GLN A 25 0.09 -15.36 1.64
N THR A 26 0.91 -14.48 2.16
CA THR A 26 0.55 -13.60 3.27
C THR A 26 -0.63 -12.70 2.90
N ILE A 27 -0.64 -12.17 1.68
CA ILE A 27 -1.74 -11.36 1.16
C ILE A 27 -3.04 -12.18 1.11
N ILE A 28 -2.99 -13.38 0.54
CA ILE A 28 -4.15 -14.24 0.41
C ILE A 28 -4.74 -14.58 1.78
N GLU A 29 -3.90 -14.93 2.74
CA GLU A 29 -4.33 -15.22 4.11
C GLU A 29 -4.97 -14.00 4.77
N SER A 30 -4.37 -12.83 4.61
CA SER A 30 -4.90 -11.59 5.19
C SER A 30 -6.24 -11.22 4.56
N LEU A 31 -6.38 -11.38 3.26
CA LEU A 31 -7.65 -11.12 2.57
C LEU A 31 -8.74 -12.05 3.08
N SER A 32 -8.43 -13.33 3.28
CA SER A 32 -9.41 -14.34 3.72
C SER A 32 -9.96 -14.06 5.12
N THR A 33 -9.20 -13.33 5.93
CA THR A 33 -9.60 -12.98 7.32
C THR A 33 -10.08 -11.54 7.46
N GLY A 34 -10.26 -10.81 6.35
CA GLY A 34 -10.69 -9.41 6.38
C GLY A 34 -9.64 -8.47 6.94
N GLN A 35 -8.36 -8.81 6.82
CA GLN A 35 -7.26 -8.06 7.41
C GLN A 35 -6.28 -7.52 6.36
N LEU A 36 -6.72 -7.35 5.11
CA LEU A 36 -5.92 -6.75 4.04
C LEU A 36 -6.44 -5.36 3.73
N GLY A 37 -5.55 -4.38 3.74
CA GLY A 37 -5.93 -3.00 3.49
C GLY A 37 -4.95 -2.26 2.57
N VAL A 38 -5.41 -1.12 2.09
CA VAL A 38 -4.64 -0.16 1.31
C VAL A 38 -5.02 1.24 1.78
N ALA A 39 -4.06 2.16 1.80
CA ALA A 39 -4.33 3.55 2.15
C ALA A 39 -5.05 4.26 0.99
N THR A 40 -5.97 5.16 1.31
CA THR A 40 -6.69 5.96 0.30
C THR A 40 -5.73 6.64 -0.68
N ILE A 41 -4.59 7.12 -0.20
CA ILE A 41 -3.60 7.83 -1.05
C ILE A 41 -3.06 6.93 -2.18
N SER A 42 -3.11 5.62 -2.02
CA SER A 42 -2.66 4.70 -3.08
C SER A 42 -3.53 4.81 -4.33
N PHE A 43 -4.82 5.09 -4.20
CA PHE A 43 -5.70 5.30 -5.36
C PHE A 43 -5.33 6.58 -6.10
N TRP A 44 -4.93 7.63 -5.37
CA TRP A 44 -4.41 8.84 -5.99
C TRP A 44 -3.12 8.57 -6.76
N GLU A 45 -2.19 7.79 -6.18
CA GLU A 45 -0.95 7.41 -6.86
C GLU A 45 -1.21 6.63 -8.13
N VAL A 46 -2.13 5.66 -8.08
CA VAL A 46 -2.50 4.88 -9.28
C VAL A 46 -3.08 5.80 -10.35
N ALA A 47 -3.98 6.71 -9.98
CA ALA A 47 -4.55 7.67 -10.92
C ALA A 47 -3.48 8.55 -11.56
N MET A 48 -2.50 9.01 -10.78
CA MET A 48 -1.38 9.79 -11.31
C MET A 48 -0.53 9.00 -12.28
N LEU A 49 -0.25 7.73 -11.98
CA LEU A 49 0.53 6.86 -12.87
C LEU A 49 -0.19 6.65 -14.20
N VAL A 50 -1.51 6.48 -14.16
CA VAL A 50 -2.32 6.35 -15.39
C VAL A 50 -2.29 7.65 -16.21
N GLU A 51 -2.48 8.79 -15.56
CA GLU A 51 -2.44 10.10 -16.25
C GLU A 51 -1.07 10.39 -16.87
N LYS A 52 0.02 9.91 -16.23
CA LYS A 52 1.38 10.06 -16.74
C LYS A 52 1.77 8.97 -17.74
N GLN A 53 0.83 8.11 -18.13
CA GLN A 53 1.04 7.01 -19.07
C GLN A 53 2.12 6.02 -18.62
N ARG A 54 2.29 5.87 -17.31
CA ARG A 54 3.22 4.91 -16.70
C ARG A 54 2.54 3.63 -16.26
N LEU A 55 1.21 3.60 -16.32
CA LEU A 55 0.40 2.45 -15.95
C LEU A 55 -0.82 2.42 -16.87
N THR A 56 -1.14 1.25 -17.40
CA THR A 56 -2.33 1.02 -18.23
C THR A 56 -3.33 0.19 -17.45
N MET A 57 -4.58 0.67 -17.40
CA MET A 57 -5.67 -0.03 -16.75
C MET A 57 -6.72 -0.44 -17.79
N GLN A 58 -7.29 -1.63 -17.60
CA GLN A 58 -8.30 -2.18 -18.53
C GLN A 58 -9.67 -1.58 -18.32
N THR A 59 -9.95 -1.02 -17.14
CA THR A 59 -11.24 -0.45 -16.78
C THR A 59 -11.07 0.95 -16.21
N GLU A 60 -12.18 1.70 -16.10
CA GLU A 60 -12.18 2.96 -15.39
C GLU A 60 -11.74 2.74 -13.94
N LEU A 61 -11.00 3.71 -13.38
CA LEU A 61 -10.42 3.57 -12.03
C LEU A 61 -11.49 3.47 -10.94
N ASP A 62 -12.62 4.14 -11.10
CA ASP A 62 -13.73 4.02 -10.14
C ASP A 62 -14.26 2.59 -10.08
N VAL A 63 -14.39 1.94 -11.25
CA VAL A 63 -14.82 0.54 -11.34
C VAL A 63 -13.77 -0.39 -10.75
N TRP A 64 -12.51 -0.17 -11.09
CA TRP A 64 -11.39 -0.96 -10.55
C TRP A 64 -11.35 -0.92 -9.02
N ARG A 65 -11.45 0.28 -8.44
CA ARG A 65 -11.50 0.44 -6.99
C ARG A 65 -12.69 -0.29 -6.38
N SER A 66 -13.87 -0.11 -6.96
CA SER A 66 -15.09 -0.77 -6.49
C SER A 66 -14.94 -2.29 -6.49
N ASP A 67 -14.40 -2.85 -7.57
CA ASP A 67 -14.16 -4.30 -7.69
C ASP A 67 -13.20 -4.80 -6.61
N LEU A 68 -12.11 -4.07 -6.36
CA LEU A 68 -11.15 -4.42 -5.30
C LEU A 68 -11.84 -4.45 -3.93
N LEU A 69 -12.64 -3.44 -3.61
CA LEU A 69 -13.34 -3.39 -2.32
C LEU A 69 -14.35 -4.52 -2.18
N GLN A 70 -14.97 -4.95 -3.28
CA GLN A 70 -15.89 -6.08 -3.26
C GLN A 70 -15.18 -7.41 -2.98
N THR A 71 -13.90 -7.53 -3.28
CA THR A 71 -13.13 -8.74 -2.94
C THR A 71 -12.83 -8.85 -1.44
N GLY A 72 -13.05 -7.77 -0.69
CA GLY A 72 -12.77 -7.72 0.74
C GLY A 72 -11.57 -6.84 1.12
N LEU A 73 -10.91 -6.21 0.15
CA LEU A 73 -9.85 -5.24 0.43
C LEU A 73 -10.44 -4.05 1.19
N LEU A 74 -9.78 -3.67 2.28
CA LEU A 74 -10.19 -2.52 3.08
C LEU A 74 -9.47 -1.26 2.59
N GLU A 75 -10.21 -0.17 2.47
CA GLU A 75 -9.60 1.14 2.25
C GLU A 75 -9.46 1.86 3.58
N ILE A 76 -8.24 2.28 3.91
CA ILE A 76 -7.95 2.99 5.15
C ILE A 76 -7.88 4.48 4.86
N PRO A 77 -8.84 5.27 5.34
CA PRO A 77 -8.92 6.69 5.00
C PRO A 77 -7.78 7.50 5.61
N LEU A 78 -7.40 8.58 4.93
CA LEU A 78 -6.46 9.55 5.44
C LEU A 78 -7.20 10.47 6.43
N GLN A 79 -6.80 10.41 7.69
CA GLN A 79 -7.34 11.29 8.73
C GLN A 79 -6.34 12.41 9.05
N GLY A 80 -6.83 13.49 9.68
CA GLY A 80 -5.98 14.63 10.04
C GLY A 80 -4.80 14.25 10.92
N THR A 81 -5.02 13.35 11.88
CA THR A 81 -3.95 12.85 12.76
C THR A 81 -2.86 12.11 11.97
N THR A 82 -3.27 11.33 10.98
CA THR A 82 -2.34 10.59 10.11
C THR A 82 -1.53 11.58 9.25
N ALA A 83 -2.18 12.60 8.71
CA ALA A 83 -1.52 13.63 7.92
C ALA A 83 -0.45 14.36 8.74
N ILE A 84 -0.78 14.72 9.98
CA ILE A 84 0.17 15.37 10.89
C ILE A 84 1.37 14.45 11.15
N ARG A 85 1.12 13.19 11.48
CA ARG A 85 2.19 12.22 11.72
C ARG A 85 3.06 12.05 10.49
N ALA A 86 2.49 11.99 9.31
CA ALA A 86 3.25 11.87 8.07
C ALA A 86 4.24 13.04 7.91
N GLY A 87 3.82 14.25 8.26
CA GLY A 87 4.68 15.43 8.23
C GLY A 87 5.79 15.41 9.28
N GLN A 88 5.59 14.67 10.37
CA GLN A 88 6.51 14.63 11.52
C GLN A 88 7.47 13.44 11.51
N LEU A 89 7.42 12.54 10.52
CA LEU A 89 8.33 11.40 10.47
C LEU A 89 9.78 11.88 10.41
N GLN A 90 10.60 11.33 11.32
CA GLN A 90 12.01 11.72 11.46
C GLN A 90 12.91 10.81 10.65
N LEU A 91 13.90 11.39 9.97
CA LEU A 91 14.93 10.64 9.23
C LEU A 91 14.35 9.71 8.15
N PHE A 92 13.17 10.02 7.65
CA PHE A 92 12.54 9.30 6.54
C PHE A 92 12.50 10.20 5.30
N HIS A 93 13.11 9.75 4.21
CA HIS A 93 13.29 10.53 2.98
C HIS A 93 12.35 10.11 1.85
N GLY A 94 11.21 9.52 2.19
CA GLY A 94 10.18 9.19 1.20
C GLY A 94 9.47 10.42 0.67
N ASP A 95 8.83 10.28 -0.49
CA ASP A 95 7.97 11.34 -1.04
C ASP A 95 6.70 11.50 -0.19
N PRO A 96 5.86 12.52 -0.46
CA PRO A 96 4.66 12.74 0.33
C PRO A 96 3.73 11.54 0.41
N ALA A 97 3.51 10.82 -0.70
CA ALA A 97 2.64 9.64 -0.70
C ALA A 97 3.22 8.52 0.17
N ASP A 98 4.53 8.26 0.07
CA ASP A 98 5.22 7.27 0.90
C ASP A 98 5.07 7.60 2.39
N ARG A 99 5.24 8.88 2.74
CA ARG A 99 5.11 9.34 4.13
C ARG A 99 3.70 9.10 4.65
N ILE A 100 2.69 9.36 3.85
CA ILE A 100 1.28 9.14 4.21
C ILE A 100 1.00 7.64 4.39
N ILE A 101 1.52 6.78 3.51
CA ILE A 101 1.34 5.33 3.62
C ILE A 101 2.00 4.80 4.90
N VAL A 102 3.24 5.20 5.16
CA VAL A 102 3.95 4.81 6.39
C VAL A 102 3.20 5.26 7.63
N ALA A 103 2.75 6.52 7.66
CA ALA A 103 1.98 7.05 8.78
C ALA A 103 0.65 6.31 8.96
N THR A 104 -0.01 5.93 7.86
CA THR A 104 -1.25 5.15 7.89
C THR A 104 -0.99 3.80 8.56
N ALA A 105 0.11 3.12 8.20
CA ALA A 105 0.49 1.85 8.83
C ALA A 105 0.71 2.03 10.34
N ILE A 106 1.46 3.03 10.74
CA ILE A 106 1.77 3.30 12.15
C ILE A 106 0.48 3.57 12.93
N GLU A 107 -0.37 4.48 12.44
CA GLU A 107 -1.60 4.89 13.14
C GLU A 107 -2.59 3.75 13.30
N ASN A 108 -2.57 2.77 12.42
CA ASN A 108 -3.48 1.63 12.44
C ASN A 108 -2.84 0.36 13.03
N GLY A 109 -1.60 0.45 13.53
CA GLY A 109 -0.90 -0.73 14.04
C GLY A 109 -0.73 -1.82 12.99
N ALA A 110 -0.68 -1.44 11.71
CA ALA A 110 -0.62 -2.39 10.60
C ALA A 110 0.81 -2.77 10.26
N THR A 111 0.97 -3.96 9.68
CA THR A 111 2.23 -4.36 9.06
C THR A 111 2.22 -3.86 7.62
N LEU A 112 3.25 -3.10 7.22
CA LEU A 112 3.36 -2.57 5.86
C LEU A 112 4.15 -3.53 4.97
N MET A 113 3.54 -3.94 3.87
CA MET A 113 4.23 -4.72 2.84
C MET A 113 4.69 -3.80 1.73
N THR A 114 5.99 -3.77 1.49
CA THR A 114 6.62 -2.88 0.52
C THR A 114 7.87 -3.52 -0.10
N ALA A 115 8.27 -3.05 -1.26
CA ALA A 115 9.57 -3.36 -1.85
C ALA A 115 10.48 -2.13 -1.87
N ASP A 116 10.02 -1.00 -1.35
CA ASP A 116 10.80 0.25 -1.33
C ASP A 116 11.94 0.13 -0.31
N THR A 117 13.17 0.24 -0.78
CA THR A 117 14.36 0.11 0.07
C THR A 117 14.45 1.21 1.12
N LYS A 118 13.94 2.40 0.85
CA LYS A 118 13.92 3.50 1.82
C LYS A 118 13.03 3.16 3.01
N ILE A 119 11.88 2.53 2.77
CA ILE A 119 10.97 2.10 3.82
C ILE A 119 11.54 0.90 4.56
N LEU A 120 12.03 -0.10 3.82
CA LEU A 120 12.57 -1.32 4.41
C LEU A 120 13.78 -1.04 5.31
N SER A 121 14.60 -0.04 4.98
CA SER A 121 15.77 0.33 5.76
C SER A 121 15.47 1.33 6.88
N TRP A 122 14.29 1.91 6.93
CA TRP A 122 13.93 2.89 7.95
C TRP A 122 13.64 2.18 9.28
N LYS A 123 14.51 2.40 10.25
CA LYS A 123 14.50 1.62 11.50
C LYS A 123 13.31 1.88 12.40
N ALA A 124 12.68 3.05 12.27
CA ALA A 124 11.56 3.41 13.14
C ALA A 124 10.28 2.65 12.80
N LEU A 125 10.16 2.06 11.60
CA LEU A 125 9.05 1.19 11.25
C LEU A 125 9.44 -0.26 11.53
N HIS A 126 8.87 -0.85 12.59
CA HIS A 126 9.21 -2.22 13.01
C HIS A 126 8.36 -3.27 12.31
N GLN A 127 7.10 -2.95 11.98
CA GLN A 127 6.15 -3.89 11.37
C GLN A 127 6.16 -3.71 9.86
N LYS A 128 7.06 -4.41 9.19
CA LYS A 128 7.20 -4.35 7.74
C LYS A 128 7.61 -5.69 7.16
N ILE A 129 7.18 -5.95 5.93
CA ILE A 129 7.46 -7.17 5.17
C ILE A 129 7.97 -6.77 3.80
N ASN A 130 9.02 -7.45 3.34
CA ASN A 130 9.55 -7.26 1.99
C ASN A 130 8.68 -7.99 0.97
N ALA A 131 8.05 -7.24 0.06
CA ALA A 131 7.15 -7.76 -0.95
C ALA A 131 7.83 -8.66 -1.98
N ARG A 132 9.16 -8.62 -2.09
CA ARG A 132 9.91 -9.43 -3.06
C ARG A 132 10.14 -10.86 -2.58
N ARG A 133 9.88 -11.17 -1.34
CA ARG A 133 10.02 -12.51 -0.78
C ARG A 133 8.70 -13.27 -0.90
#